data_a89d0c719bfb14116a74841c83734fe6
#
_entry.id   a89d0c719bfb14116a74841c83734fe6
#
_cell.length_a   1.000
_cell.length_b   1.000
_cell.length_c   1.000
_cell.angle_alpha   90.00
_cell.angle_beta   90.00
_cell.angle_gamma   90.00
#
_symmetry.space_group_name_H-M   'P 1'
#
loop_
_entity.id
_entity.type
_entity.pdbx_description
1 polymer ?
#
loop_
_entity_poly.entity_id
_entity_poly.type
_entity_poly.pdbx_seq_one_letter_code
_entity_poly.pdbx_strand_id
1 'polypeptide(L)'
;MYMKNLNKITKAIIMLGLLSTASLSAFAQDMSNGADNFYQSDSVAMQRVTFKNQYNMTVVGNLFIPKNLDKKMTHPAIVVGHPMGAVKEQSANLYATKMAEQGFVTLSLDLSFWGESEGQPRNAVSPDIYAEDFSAAVDYLGTQTLVDGARIGVLGICGSGSFVISAAKIDPRMKAIATVSMYNMGAVNRHALNHSQTVEQRKKLIAAAAKQRDLEFGGGEIEYTSGTVHQLDKDTHPIQREFYDFYRTPRGEYTPASSSPQLTTHPTLTSNIKFMNFYPFNDIETISPRPMLFITGDKAHSKEFSEEAYRLAGEPKELYYVKGAGHVDLYDRTALIPWDKLTEFFSKTL
;
A
#
# COMPACT_ATOMS: atom_id res chain seq x y z
N MET A 1 71.93 -48.25 3.94
CA MET A 1 71.99 -49.73 3.98
C MET A 1 70.54 -50.24 4.10
N TYR A 2 70.16 -51.02 3.04
CA TYR A 2 68.93 -51.85 2.90
C TYR A 2 67.55 -51.28 3.23
N MET A 3 66.74 -50.92 2.24
CA MET A 3 65.93 -51.75 1.31
C MET A 3 65.04 -52.83 1.99
N LYS A 4 63.73 -52.71 1.83
CA LYS A 4 62.75 -53.60 1.14
C LYS A 4 61.33 -53.27 1.66
N ASN A 5 60.51 -52.79 0.83
CA ASN A 5 59.57 -53.40 -0.14
C ASN A 5 58.34 -54.13 0.39
N LEU A 6 57.20 -53.64 -0.13
CA LEU A 6 55.94 -54.33 -0.54
C LEU A 6 54.93 -54.60 0.55
N ASN A 7 53.66 -54.29 0.45
CA ASN A 7 52.78 -54.48 -0.69
C ASN A 7 51.37 -53.77 -0.42
N LYS A 8 50.80 -53.33 -1.48
CA LYS A 8 49.46 -52.98 -1.77
C LYS A 8 48.38 -53.76 -1.04
N ILE A 9 47.37 -53.12 -0.51
CA ILE A 9 45.98 -53.51 -0.70
C ILE A 9 45.12 -52.25 -0.73
N THR A 10 44.62 -51.93 -1.89
CA THR A 10 43.60 -50.93 -2.19
C THR A 10 42.30 -51.39 -1.57
N LYS A 11 41.75 -50.60 -0.63
CA LYS A 11 40.32 -50.67 -0.29
C LYS A 11 39.68 -49.38 -0.70
N ALA A 12 38.99 -49.39 -1.81
CA ALA A 12 38.05 -48.37 -2.22
C ALA A 12 36.89 -48.40 -1.23
N ILE A 13 36.78 -47.37 -0.42
CA ILE A 13 35.57 -47.07 0.34
C ILE A 13 34.72 -46.17 -0.56
N ILE A 14 33.72 -46.77 -1.17
CA ILE A 14 32.61 -46.04 -1.83
C ILE A 14 31.84 -45.35 -0.72
N MET A 15 32.10 -44.07 -0.52
CA MET A 15 31.26 -43.20 0.29
C MET A 15 30.03 -42.84 -0.55
N LEU A 16 28.93 -43.58 -0.38
CA LEU A 16 27.61 -43.17 -0.87
C LEU A 16 27.21 -41.91 -0.08
N GLY A 17 27.48 -40.76 -0.67
CA GLY A 17 26.91 -39.51 -0.21
C GLY A 17 25.40 -39.53 -0.46
N LEU A 18 24.61 -39.75 0.57
CA LEU A 18 23.21 -39.44 0.60
C LEU A 18 23.09 -37.92 0.47
N LEU A 19 22.93 -37.43 -0.75
CA LEU A 19 22.38 -36.12 -1.01
C LEU A 19 20.91 -36.16 -0.54
N SER A 20 20.69 -35.74 0.69
CA SER A 20 19.36 -35.34 1.12
C SER A 20 18.97 -34.10 0.31
N THR A 21 18.28 -34.30 -0.79
CA THR A 21 17.50 -33.27 -1.44
C THR A 21 16.40 -32.88 -0.46
N ALA A 22 16.68 -31.90 0.39
CA ALA A 22 15.63 -31.14 1.05
C ALA A 22 14.86 -30.48 -0.11
N SER A 23 13.77 -31.10 -0.51
CA SER A 23 12.74 -30.47 -1.32
C SER A 23 12.24 -29.28 -0.50
N LEU A 24 12.80 -28.10 -0.74
CA LEU A 24 12.11 -26.85 -0.52
C LEU A 24 10.82 -26.95 -1.35
N SER A 25 9.72 -27.35 -0.72
CA SER A 25 8.41 -27.13 -1.30
C SER A 25 8.28 -25.62 -1.43
N ALA A 26 8.67 -25.09 -2.60
CA ALA A 26 8.27 -23.77 -3.00
C ALA A 26 6.73 -23.81 -2.96
N PHE A 27 6.13 -23.11 -1.99
CA PHE A 27 4.69 -22.91 -2.01
C PHE A 27 4.37 -22.31 -3.36
N ALA A 28 3.53 -23.00 -4.15
CA ALA A 28 3.12 -22.49 -5.43
C ALA A 28 2.46 -21.13 -5.18
N GLN A 29 2.91 -20.11 -5.91
CA GLN A 29 2.33 -18.77 -5.86
C GLN A 29 0.83 -18.86 -6.17
N ASP A 30 0.01 -18.32 -5.28
CA ASP A 30 -1.43 -18.31 -5.48
C ASP A 30 -1.86 -17.14 -6.38
N MET A 31 -2.02 -17.43 -7.68
CA MET A 31 -2.53 -16.50 -8.69
C MET A 31 -4.04 -16.65 -8.93
N SER A 32 -4.79 -17.23 -7.98
CA SER A 32 -6.23 -17.41 -8.12
C SER A 32 -6.99 -16.07 -8.23
N ASN A 33 -8.23 -16.14 -8.69
CA ASN A 33 -9.13 -15.00 -8.84
C ASN A 33 -8.56 -13.86 -9.70
N GLY A 34 -7.75 -14.20 -10.71
CA GLY A 34 -7.20 -13.25 -11.66
C GLY A 34 -6.20 -12.27 -11.02
N ALA A 35 -5.40 -12.75 -10.05
CA ALA A 35 -4.34 -11.93 -9.46
C ALA A 35 -3.40 -11.41 -10.55
N ASP A 36 -3.32 -10.09 -10.71
CA ASP A 36 -2.53 -9.43 -11.76
C ASP A 36 -2.18 -7.98 -11.33
N ASN A 37 -1.28 -7.87 -10.36
CA ASN A 37 -0.83 -6.56 -9.87
C ASN A 37 -0.20 -5.68 -10.97
N PHE A 38 0.49 -6.30 -11.92
CA PHE A 38 1.24 -5.60 -12.97
C PHE A 38 0.50 -5.52 -14.30
N TYR A 39 -0.84 -5.61 -14.23
CA TYR A 39 -1.71 -5.46 -15.39
C TYR A 39 -1.41 -4.22 -16.21
N GLN A 40 -1.35 -4.37 -17.50
CA GLN A 40 -1.22 -3.30 -18.48
C GLN A 40 -2.40 -3.32 -19.44
N SER A 41 -2.79 -2.13 -19.91
CA SER A 41 -3.90 -1.97 -20.84
C SER A 41 -3.45 -1.35 -22.17
N ASP A 42 -3.83 -2.00 -23.26
CA ASP A 42 -3.60 -1.44 -24.60
C ASP A 42 -4.43 -0.17 -24.88
N SER A 43 -5.53 0.04 -24.15
CA SER A 43 -6.43 1.18 -24.31
C SER A 43 -6.06 2.40 -23.47
N VAL A 44 -5.06 2.29 -22.59
CA VAL A 44 -4.64 3.36 -21.68
C VAL A 44 -3.18 3.74 -21.95
N ALA A 45 -2.90 5.03 -22.00
CA ALA A 45 -1.54 5.56 -22.02
C ALA A 45 -1.10 5.88 -20.58
N MET A 46 0.08 5.44 -20.17
CA MET A 46 0.69 5.77 -18.88
C MET A 46 1.86 6.74 -19.11
N GLN A 47 1.94 7.77 -18.28
CA GLN A 47 3.03 8.75 -18.28
C GLN A 47 3.51 8.96 -16.84
N ARG A 48 4.82 8.79 -16.58
CA ARG A 48 5.43 9.18 -15.32
C ARG A 48 5.41 10.71 -15.20
N VAL A 49 4.95 11.22 -14.05
CA VAL A 49 4.83 12.65 -13.79
C VAL A 49 5.43 13.01 -12.43
N THR A 50 5.75 14.30 -12.27
CA THR A 50 6.26 14.84 -10.99
C THR A 50 5.56 16.15 -10.70
N PHE A 51 5.29 16.41 -9.43
CA PHE A 51 4.73 17.67 -8.94
C PHE A 51 5.26 17.95 -7.53
N LYS A 52 5.05 19.18 -7.04
CA LYS A 52 5.49 19.57 -5.71
C LYS A 52 4.30 19.62 -4.75
N ASN A 53 4.50 19.11 -3.53
CA ASN A 53 3.59 19.40 -2.42
C ASN A 53 3.93 20.76 -1.78
N GLN A 54 3.11 21.22 -0.83
CA GLN A 54 3.32 22.53 -0.16
C GLN A 54 4.62 22.60 0.63
N TYR A 55 5.25 21.48 0.95
CA TYR A 55 6.57 21.42 1.58
C TYR A 55 7.73 21.45 0.57
N ASN A 56 7.42 21.72 -0.71
CA ASN A 56 8.37 21.71 -1.81
C ASN A 56 9.07 20.35 -2.04
N MET A 57 8.50 19.26 -1.54
CA MET A 57 8.96 17.92 -1.82
C MET A 57 8.42 17.45 -3.19
N THR A 58 9.28 16.78 -3.96
CA THR A 58 8.83 16.18 -5.23
C THR A 58 8.04 14.92 -4.94
N VAL A 59 6.78 14.91 -5.38
CA VAL A 59 5.92 13.73 -5.43
C VAL A 59 5.98 13.16 -6.84
N VAL A 60 6.14 11.84 -6.95
CA VAL A 60 6.21 11.13 -8.23
C VAL A 60 4.95 10.28 -8.39
N GLY A 61 4.35 10.36 -9.56
CA GLY A 61 3.16 9.58 -9.89
C GLY A 61 3.18 9.05 -11.32
N ASN A 62 2.19 8.23 -11.63
CA ASN A 62 1.88 7.78 -12.98
C ASN A 62 0.49 8.28 -13.35
N LEU A 63 0.43 9.09 -14.42
CA LEU A 63 -0.81 9.60 -15.01
C LEU A 63 -1.27 8.61 -16.09
N PHE A 64 -2.52 8.15 -15.97
CA PHE A 64 -3.14 7.23 -16.92
C PHE A 64 -4.25 7.95 -17.66
N ILE A 65 -4.18 7.93 -18.99
CA ILE A 65 -5.10 8.62 -19.89
C ILE A 65 -5.68 7.59 -20.85
N PRO A 66 -7.01 7.39 -20.89
CA PRO A 66 -7.64 6.59 -21.94
C PRO A 66 -7.29 7.12 -23.34
N LYS A 67 -6.85 6.25 -24.25
CA LYS A 67 -6.42 6.67 -25.60
C LYS A 67 -7.55 7.22 -26.47
N ASN A 68 -8.80 6.86 -26.13
CA ASN A 68 -10.02 7.25 -26.87
C ASN A 68 -10.73 8.49 -26.30
N LEU A 69 -10.15 9.18 -25.29
CA LEU A 69 -10.75 10.40 -24.75
C LEU A 69 -10.88 11.50 -25.80
N ASP A 70 -12.01 12.20 -25.78
CA ASP A 70 -12.17 13.42 -26.56
C ASP A 70 -11.29 14.55 -25.98
N LYS A 71 -10.22 14.87 -26.68
CA LYS A 71 -9.25 15.90 -26.27
C LYS A 71 -9.80 17.34 -26.32
N LYS A 72 -11.03 17.54 -26.82
CA LYS A 72 -11.72 18.83 -26.80
C LYS A 72 -12.57 19.07 -25.58
N MET A 73 -12.73 18.04 -24.75
CA MET A 73 -13.51 18.09 -23.51
C MET A 73 -12.62 17.87 -22.29
N THR A 74 -13.09 18.32 -21.12
CA THR A 74 -12.50 17.97 -19.83
C THR A 74 -13.23 16.77 -19.23
N HIS A 75 -12.50 15.93 -18.51
CA HIS A 75 -12.97 14.64 -17.99
C HIS A 75 -12.81 14.56 -16.47
N PRO A 76 -13.62 13.77 -15.79
CA PRO A 76 -13.43 13.50 -14.36
C PRO A 76 -12.10 12.77 -14.12
N ALA A 77 -11.49 13.01 -12.97
CA ALA A 77 -10.23 12.38 -12.60
C ALA A 77 -10.27 11.71 -11.22
N ILE A 78 -9.39 10.74 -11.00
CA ILE A 78 -9.28 9.99 -9.74
C ILE A 78 -7.81 9.89 -9.32
N VAL A 79 -7.50 10.33 -8.10
CA VAL A 79 -6.22 10.07 -7.46
C VAL A 79 -6.27 8.73 -6.74
N VAL A 80 -5.27 7.88 -6.92
CA VAL A 80 -5.21 6.54 -6.34
C VAL A 80 -3.98 6.39 -5.46
N GLY A 81 -4.18 6.09 -4.18
CA GLY A 81 -3.12 5.87 -3.19
C GLY A 81 -2.88 4.40 -2.90
N HIS A 82 -1.60 4.03 -2.80
CA HIS A 82 -1.12 2.68 -2.54
C HIS A 82 -1.24 2.25 -1.05
N PRO A 83 -1.17 0.94 -0.73
CA PRO A 83 -1.08 0.45 0.64
C PRO A 83 0.10 1.05 1.41
N MET A 84 -0.02 1.20 2.73
CA MET A 84 1.09 1.67 3.55
C MET A 84 2.29 0.71 3.49
N GLY A 85 3.47 1.26 3.24
CA GLY A 85 4.70 0.50 3.03
C GLY A 85 4.89 -0.06 1.61
N ALA A 86 3.88 0.07 0.74
CA ALA A 86 3.97 -0.19 -0.68
C ALA A 86 4.49 1.03 -1.46
N VAL A 87 4.46 0.92 -2.77
CA VAL A 87 4.71 2.00 -3.74
C VAL A 87 3.64 1.95 -4.84
N LYS A 88 3.57 2.97 -5.69
CA LYS A 88 2.55 3.11 -6.74
C LYS A 88 2.43 1.91 -7.68
N GLU A 89 3.52 1.17 -7.91
CA GLU A 89 3.55 -0.05 -8.70
C GLU A 89 2.79 -1.22 -8.05
N GLN A 90 2.53 -1.11 -6.75
CA GLN A 90 1.86 -2.16 -5.98
C GLN A 90 0.41 -1.75 -5.70
N SER A 91 -0.53 -2.42 -6.33
CA SER A 91 -1.98 -2.19 -6.26
C SER A 91 -2.44 -0.88 -6.91
N ALA A 92 -1.84 0.29 -6.61
CA ALA A 92 -2.35 1.59 -7.07
C ALA A 92 -2.35 1.74 -8.60
N ASN A 93 -1.28 1.31 -9.30
CA ASN A 93 -1.23 1.34 -10.76
C ASN A 93 -2.33 0.46 -11.39
N LEU A 94 -2.61 -0.71 -10.81
CA LEU A 94 -3.69 -1.59 -11.28
C LEU A 94 -5.03 -0.87 -11.20
N TYR A 95 -5.37 -0.30 -10.04
CA TYR A 95 -6.62 0.44 -9.85
C TYR A 95 -6.70 1.66 -10.78
N ALA A 96 -5.61 2.43 -10.90
CA ALA A 96 -5.55 3.56 -11.82
C ALA A 96 -5.77 3.14 -13.27
N THR A 97 -5.15 2.04 -13.73
CA THR A 97 -5.33 1.51 -15.07
C THR A 97 -6.78 1.07 -15.30
N LYS A 98 -7.35 0.30 -14.36
CA LYS A 98 -8.73 -0.21 -14.46
C LYS A 98 -9.78 0.91 -14.47
N MET A 99 -9.61 1.94 -13.66
CA MET A 99 -10.49 3.11 -13.68
C MET A 99 -10.29 3.97 -14.93
N ALA A 100 -9.06 4.04 -15.47
CA ALA A 100 -8.83 4.70 -16.75
C ALA A 100 -9.52 3.96 -17.92
N GLU A 101 -9.56 2.64 -17.92
CA GLU A 101 -10.36 1.85 -18.88
C GLU A 101 -11.85 2.23 -18.87
N GLN A 102 -12.36 2.76 -17.74
CA GLN A 102 -13.73 3.23 -17.59
C GLN A 102 -13.94 4.69 -18.00
N GLY A 103 -12.92 5.36 -18.52
CA GLY A 103 -13.02 6.72 -19.07
C GLY A 103 -12.58 7.83 -18.13
N PHE A 104 -12.04 7.52 -16.95
CA PHE A 104 -11.47 8.52 -16.04
C PHE A 104 -10.01 8.84 -16.40
N VAL A 105 -9.58 10.08 -16.18
CA VAL A 105 -8.15 10.37 -16.07
C VAL A 105 -7.72 9.96 -14.66
N THR A 106 -6.69 9.14 -14.51
CA THR A 106 -6.29 8.67 -13.19
C THR A 106 -4.83 8.95 -12.90
N LEU A 107 -4.52 9.15 -11.62
CA LEU A 107 -3.16 9.42 -11.14
C LEU A 107 -2.87 8.53 -9.93
N SER A 108 -1.95 7.58 -10.07
CA SER A 108 -1.34 6.91 -8.91
C SER A 108 -0.11 7.70 -8.46
N LEU A 109 0.20 7.68 -7.16
CA LEU A 109 1.35 8.40 -6.62
C LEU A 109 2.13 7.55 -5.62
N ASP A 110 3.43 7.80 -5.51
CA ASP A 110 4.22 7.42 -4.34
C ASP A 110 4.02 8.47 -3.25
N LEU A 111 3.69 8.05 -2.04
CA LEU A 111 3.67 8.96 -0.90
C LEU A 111 5.09 9.45 -0.60
N SER A 112 5.24 10.67 -0.12
CA SER A 112 6.51 11.22 0.32
C SER A 112 7.26 10.26 1.23
N PHE A 113 8.58 10.17 1.09
CA PHE A 113 9.52 9.21 1.72
C PHE A 113 9.50 7.80 1.13
N TRP A 114 8.56 7.45 0.25
CA TRP A 114 8.40 6.12 -0.37
C TRP A 114 8.64 6.17 -1.87
N GLY A 115 8.96 5.01 -2.45
CA GLY A 115 9.11 4.86 -3.89
C GLY A 115 10.10 5.86 -4.50
N GLU A 116 9.66 6.54 -5.53
CA GLU A 116 10.45 7.58 -6.22
C GLU A 116 10.22 8.99 -5.65
N SER A 117 9.23 9.19 -4.76
CA SER A 117 8.96 10.49 -4.14
C SER A 117 10.06 10.90 -3.17
N GLU A 118 10.30 12.21 -3.05
CA GLU A 118 11.32 12.76 -2.15
C GLU A 118 11.00 12.52 -0.67
N GLY A 119 12.01 12.76 0.15
CA GLY A 119 11.95 12.70 1.61
C GLY A 119 13.03 11.83 2.22
N GLN A 120 13.59 12.33 3.33
CA GLN A 120 14.62 11.65 4.12
C GLN A 120 14.22 11.66 5.60
N PRO A 121 14.54 10.60 6.34
CA PRO A 121 15.08 9.32 5.85
C PRO A 121 14.07 8.58 4.99
N ARG A 122 14.53 7.66 4.12
CA ARG A 122 13.63 6.84 3.32
C ARG A 122 12.74 5.98 4.24
N ASN A 123 11.53 5.71 3.79
CA ASN A 123 10.50 4.97 4.52
C ASN A 123 10.06 5.64 5.86
N ALA A 124 10.28 6.96 5.99
CA ALA A 124 9.74 7.68 7.14
C ALA A 124 8.21 7.78 7.06
N VAL A 125 7.58 7.83 8.23
CA VAL A 125 6.13 8.02 8.39
C VAL A 125 5.83 9.47 8.73
N SER A 126 4.95 10.09 7.95
CA SER A 126 4.38 11.40 8.24
C SER A 126 2.95 11.50 7.71
N PRO A 127 1.93 11.13 8.50
CA PRO A 127 0.54 11.10 8.05
C PRO A 127 0.02 12.43 7.50
N ASP A 128 0.50 13.56 8.05
CA ASP A 128 0.13 14.89 7.58
C ASP A 128 0.67 15.17 6.18
N ILE A 129 1.94 14.77 5.91
CA ILE A 129 2.53 14.91 4.58
C ILE A 129 1.84 13.97 3.60
N TYR A 130 1.43 12.76 4.03
CA TYR A 130 0.69 11.86 3.16
C TYR A 130 -0.69 12.42 2.76
N ALA A 131 -1.39 13.05 3.69
CA ALA A 131 -2.64 13.76 3.37
C ALA A 131 -2.39 14.93 2.40
N GLU A 132 -1.29 15.68 2.59
CA GLU A 132 -0.86 16.75 1.70
C GLU A 132 -0.50 16.25 0.30
N ASP A 133 0.16 15.08 0.18
CA ASP A 133 0.49 14.50 -1.13
C ASP A 133 -0.76 14.23 -1.99
N PHE A 134 -1.90 13.87 -1.35
CA PHE A 134 -3.19 13.77 -2.04
C PHE A 134 -3.72 15.14 -2.49
N SER A 135 -3.59 16.18 -1.68
CA SER A 135 -3.97 17.55 -2.07
C SER A 135 -3.09 18.07 -3.21
N ALA A 136 -1.78 17.82 -3.15
CA ALA A 136 -0.84 18.16 -4.22
C ALA A 136 -1.15 17.40 -5.54
N ALA A 137 -1.62 16.15 -5.44
CA ALA A 137 -2.08 15.40 -6.61
C ALA A 137 -3.35 16.02 -7.22
N VAL A 138 -4.27 16.55 -6.40
CA VAL A 138 -5.43 17.31 -6.85
C VAL A 138 -4.99 18.62 -7.51
N ASP A 139 -4.02 19.35 -6.95
CA ASP A 139 -3.43 20.53 -7.58
C ASP A 139 -2.89 20.21 -8.96
N TYR A 140 -2.06 19.16 -9.05
CA TYR A 140 -1.49 18.71 -10.32
C TYR A 140 -2.57 18.37 -11.36
N LEU A 141 -3.57 17.56 -10.99
CA LEU A 141 -4.67 17.18 -11.89
C LEU A 141 -5.46 18.41 -12.35
N GLY A 142 -5.72 19.38 -11.46
CA GLY A 142 -6.41 20.62 -11.79
C GLY A 142 -5.68 21.50 -12.82
N THR A 143 -4.37 21.30 -13.04
CA THR A 143 -3.60 21.98 -14.07
C THR A 143 -3.63 21.28 -15.44
N GLN A 144 -4.14 20.05 -15.49
CA GLN A 144 -4.15 19.27 -16.72
C GLN A 144 -5.31 19.68 -17.63
N THR A 145 -5.03 19.99 -18.91
CA THR A 145 -6.04 20.49 -19.86
C THR A 145 -7.18 19.50 -20.14
N LEU A 146 -6.96 18.21 -19.90
CA LEU A 146 -7.95 17.14 -20.07
C LEU A 146 -8.80 16.90 -18.82
N VAL A 147 -8.48 17.54 -17.69
CA VAL A 147 -9.15 17.28 -16.40
C VAL A 147 -10.12 18.39 -16.07
N ASP A 148 -11.32 18.01 -15.65
CA ASP A 148 -12.26 18.93 -15.01
C ASP A 148 -11.91 19.02 -13.51
N GLY A 149 -11.29 20.11 -13.10
CA GLY A 149 -10.89 20.33 -11.71
C GLY A 149 -12.05 20.39 -10.72
N ALA A 150 -13.30 20.50 -11.18
CA ALA A 150 -14.50 20.41 -10.35
C ALA A 150 -14.97 18.95 -10.15
N ARG A 151 -14.38 17.98 -10.84
CA ARG A 151 -14.77 16.56 -10.82
C ARG A 151 -13.57 15.65 -10.53
N ILE A 152 -12.93 15.83 -9.37
CA ILE A 152 -11.80 15.00 -8.92
C ILE A 152 -12.23 14.17 -7.73
N GLY A 153 -12.10 12.84 -7.86
CA GLY A 153 -12.29 11.87 -6.79
C GLY A 153 -10.96 11.34 -6.24
N VAL A 154 -11.03 10.68 -5.11
CA VAL A 154 -9.86 10.01 -4.49
C VAL A 154 -10.20 8.58 -4.09
N LEU A 155 -9.24 7.68 -4.26
CA LEU A 155 -9.34 6.27 -3.89
C LEU A 155 -8.12 5.87 -3.07
N GLY A 156 -8.34 5.41 -1.84
CA GLY A 156 -7.28 4.97 -0.95
C GLY A 156 -7.34 3.47 -0.69
N ILE A 157 -6.22 2.76 -0.95
CA ILE A 157 -6.10 1.32 -0.70
C ILE A 157 -5.36 1.10 0.61
N CYS A 158 -5.86 0.24 1.49
CA CYS A 158 -5.25 -0.10 2.78
C CYS A 158 -4.96 1.16 3.63
N GLY A 159 -3.69 1.44 3.96
CA GLY A 159 -3.27 2.63 4.71
C GLY A 159 -3.69 3.94 4.07
N SER A 160 -3.63 4.03 2.73
CA SER A 160 -4.09 5.23 2.00
C SER A 160 -5.58 5.52 2.20
N GLY A 161 -6.39 4.53 2.58
CA GLY A 161 -7.78 4.79 2.97
C GLY A 161 -7.90 5.79 4.12
N SER A 162 -7.03 5.69 5.14
CA SER A 162 -7.01 6.67 6.24
C SER A 162 -6.40 8.01 5.82
N PHE A 163 -5.47 8.03 4.87
CA PHE A 163 -4.84 9.27 4.41
C PHE A 163 -5.79 10.08 3.51
N VAL A 164 -6.52 9.45 2.59
CA VAL A 164 -7.53 10.14 1.76
C VAL A 164 -8.68 10.69 2.60
N ILE A 165 -9.11 9.99 3.65
CA ILE A 165 -10.10 10.52 4.60
C ILE A 165 -9.55 11.76 5.30
N SER A 166 -8.31 11.71 5.79
CA SER A 166 -7.66 12.84 6.44
C SER A 166 -7.53 14.05 5.50
N ALA A 167 -7.10 13.82 4.25
CA ALA A 167 -7.03 14.84 3.22
C ALA A 167 -8.41 15.44 2.88
N ALA A 168 -9.40 14.59 2.66
CA ALA A 168 -10.74 15.02 2.27
C ALA A 168 -11.43 15.89 3.34
N LYS A 169 -11.12 15.73 4.63
CA LYS A 169 -11.66 16.62 5.70
C LYS A 169 -11.24 18.07 5.50
N ILE A 170 -10.09 18.33 4.94
CA ILE A 170 -9.51 19.67 4.79
C ILE A 170 -9.39 20.14 3.33
N ASP A 171 -9.65 19.27 2.35
CA ASP A 171 -9.65 19.62 0.93
C ASP A 171 -11.01 19.33 0.27
N PRO A 172 -11.88 20.34 0.12
CA PRO A 172 -13.20 20.15 -0.47
C PRO A 172 -13.21 19.94 -1.99
N ARG A 173 -12.05 20.01 -2.65
CA ARG A 173 -11.89 19.71 -4.08
C ARG A 173 -11.96 18.21 -4.37
N MET A 174 -11.74 17.36 -3.37
CA MET A 174 -11.98 15.92 -3.44
C MET A 174 -13.50 15.66 -3.38
N LYS A 175 -14.14 15.46 -4.52
CA LYS A 175 -15.60 15.43 -4.66
C LYS A 175 -16.25 14.10 -4.30
N ALA A 176 -15.51 13.00 -4.44
CA ALA A 176 -15.96 11.65 -4.13
C ALA A 176 -14.81 10.87 -3.50
N ILE A 177 -15.06 10.15 -2.42
CA ILE A 177 -14.04 9.45 -1.64
C ILE A 177 -14.36 7.97 -1.60
N ALA A 178 -13.46 7.12 -2.13
CA ALA A 178 -13.57 5.67 -2.02
C ALA A 178 -12.39 5.09 -1.23
N THR A 179 -12.64 4.04 -0.46
CA THR A 179 -11.59 3.27 0.23
C THR A 179 -11.77 1.78 -0.05
N VAL A 180 -10.67 1.06 -0.19
CA VAL A 180 -10.66 -0.38 -0.42
C VAL A 180 -9.75 -1.06 0.59
N SER A 181 -10.24 -2.09 1.29
CA SER A 181 -9.51 -2.82 2.33
C SER A 181 -8.78 -1.87 3.29
N MET A 182 -9.47 -0.81 3.72
CA MET A 182 -8.83 0.28 4.46
C MET A 182 -8.29 -0.17 5.82
N TYR A 183 -7.19 0.47 6.24
CA TYR A 183 -6.70 0.49 7.61
C TYR A 183 -6.88 1.89 8.23
N ASN A 184 -7.35 1.95 9.47
CA ASN A 184 -7.12 3.12 10.31
C ASN A 184 -5.70 3.03 10.87
N MET A 185 -4.73 3.65 10.17
CA MET A 185 -3.31 3.56 10.53
C MET A 185 -3.03 4.06 11.95
N GLY A 186 -3.81 5.02 12.43
CA GLY A 186 -3.71 5.49 13.81
C GLY A 186 -4.20 4.46 14.82
N ALA A 187 -5.39 3.93 14.63
CA ALA A 187 -6.00 2.97 15.55
C ALA A 187 -5.19 1.66 15.62
N VAL A 188 -4.78 1.10 14.47
CA VAL A 188 -3.99 -0.14 14.47
C VAL A 188 -2.65 0.01 15.18
N ASN A 189 -1.99 1.16 15.08
CA ASN A 189 -0.73 1.41 15.78
C ASN A 189 -0.93 1.68 17.29
N ARG A 190 -2.11 2.20 17.69
CA ARG A 190 -2.43 2.40 19.12
C ARG A 190 -2.93 1.15 19.80
N HIS A 191 -3.72 0.35 19.11
CA HIS A 191 -4.54 -0.70 19.73
C HIS A 191 -4.32 -2.09 19.13
N ALA A 192 -3.57 -2.21 18.03
CA ALA A 192 -3.55 -3.37 17.14
C ALA A 192 -4.97 -3.77 16.66
N LEU A 193 -5.09 -4.86 15.93
CA LEU A 193 -6.39 -5.39 15.49
C LEU A 193 -7.19 -5.90 16.69
N ASN A 194 -8.50 -5.69 16.66
CA ASN A 194 -9.42 -6.11 17.73
C ASN A 194 -8.99 -5.62 19.13
N HIS A 195 -8.33 -4.48 19.21
CA HIS A 195 -7.84 -3.88 20.46
C HIS A 195 -6.93 -4.83 21.27
N SER A 196 -6.13 -5.66 20.60
CA SER A 196 -5.26 -6.66 21.26
C SER A 196 -4.00 -6.07 21.91
N GLN A 197 -3.65 -4.80 21.65
CA GLN A 197 -2.50 -4.12 22.24
C GLN A 197 -2.90 -3.33 23.49
N THR A 198 -2.25 -3.63 24.62
CA THR A 198 -2.47 -2.89 25.88
C THR A 198 -1.77 -1.52 25.87
N VAL A 199 -2.20 -0.63 26.77
CA VAL A 199 -1.55 0.67 26.97
C VAL A 199 -0.09 0.49 27.40
N GLU A 200 0.24 -0.50 28.21
CA GLU A 200 1.61 -0.74 28.65
C GLU A 200 2.51 -1.24 27.51
N GLN A 201 1.99 -2.08 26.62
CA GLN A 201 2.72 -2.49 25.42
C GLN A 201 2.98 -1.28 24.50
N ARG A 202 1.99 -0.40 24.31
CA ARG A 202 2.13 0.85 23.53
C ARG A 202 3.20 1.78 24.15
N LYS A 203 3.20 1.96 25.46
CA LYS A 203 4.23 2.75 26.17
C LYS A 203 5.64 2.21 25.94
N LYS A 204 5.80 0.86 25.94
CA LYS A 204 7.10 0.23 25.65
C LYS A 204 7.57 0.53 24.21
N LEU A 205 6.68 0.47 23.23
CA LEU A 205 7.02 0.82 21.83
C LEU A 205 7.44 2.30 21.72
N ILE A 206 6.73 3.20 22.38
CA ILE A 206 7.06 4.63 22.39
C ILE A 206 8.43 4.85 23.04
N ALA A 207 8.70 4.20 24.15
CA ALA A 207 10.00 4.31 24.86
C ALA A 207 11.16 3.76 24.02
N ALA A 208 10.94 2.63 23.31
CA ALA A 208 11.95 2.08 22.40
C ALA A 208 12.27 3.03 21.25
N ALA A 209 11.24 3.62 20.63
CA ALA A 209 11.44 4.59 19.56
C ALA A 209 12.12 5.89 20.06
N ALA A 210 11.82 6.35 21.27
CA ALA A 210 12.49 7.50 21.87
C ALA A 210 13.98 7.21 22.11
N LYS A 211 14.31 6.03 22.63
CA LYS A 211 15.71 5.62 22.80
C LYS A 211 16.45 5.52 21.46
N GLN A 212 15.82 4.95 20.45
CA GLN A 212 16.40 4.89 19.10
C GLN A 212 16.64 6.29 18.52
N ARG A 213 15.72 7.23 18.77
CA ARG A 213 15.88 8.62 18.35
C ARG A 213 17.11 9.29 18.96
N ASP A 214 17.41 9.00 20.24
CA ASP A 214 18.65 9.50 20.89
C ASP A 214 19.89 8.94 20.19
N LEU A 215 19.88 7.65 19.81
CA LEU A 215 20.99 7.03 19.07
C LEU A 215 21.16 7.66 17.68
N GLU A 216 20.08 7.81 16.92
CA GLU A 216 20.11 8.44 15.59
C GLU A 216 20.58 9.89 15.65
N PHE A 217 20.15 10.67 16.67
CA PHE A 217 20.61 12.04 16.89
C PHE A 217 22.10 12.11 17.18
N GLY A 218 22.65 11.11 17.86
CA GLY A 218 24.09 10.94 18.12
C GLY A 218 24.89 10.44 16.91
N GLY A 219 24.27 10.26 15.73
CA GLY A 219 24.92 9.77 14.51
C GLY A 219 24.89 8.25 14.36
N GLY A 220 24.07 7.55 15.15
CA GLY A 220 23.84 6.11 15.02
C GLY A 220 23.00 5.75 13.79
N GLU A 221 22.98 4.47 13.47
CA GLU A 221 22.23 3.91 12.33
C GLU A 221 20.71 4.04 12.51
N ILE A 222 20.00 4.26 11.38
CA ILE A 222 18.54 4.26 11.36
C ILE A 222 18.04 2.83 11.52
N GLU A 223 17.14 2.62 12.46
CA GLU A 223 16.46 1.35 12.67
C GLU A 223 15.09 1.35 11.97
N TYR A 224 14.74 0.21 11.37
CA TYR A 224 13.47 0.00 10.69
C TYR A 224 12.58 -0.96 11.48
N THR A 225 11.26 -0.75 11.41
CA THR A 225 10.31 -1.68 12.04
C THR A 225 10.26 -3.01 11.28
N SER A 226 9.66 -4.01 11.90
CA SER A 226 9.23 -5.20 11.17
C SER A 226 8.07 -4.84 10.25
N GLY A 227 8.31 -4.85 8.93
CA GLY A 227 7.27 -4.80 7.91
C GLY A 227 6.73 -6.20 7.58
N THR A 228 6.59 -6.51 6.29
CA THR A 228 6.29 -7.88 5.85
C THR A 228 7.51 -8.78 6.08
N VAL A 229 7.31 -9.92 6.71
CA VAL A 229 8.39 -10.91 6.95
C VAL A 229 9.07 -11.32 5.65
N HIS A 230 10.38 -11.62 5.72
CA HIS A 230 11.15 -12.06 4.54
C HIS A 230 11.12 -13.57 4.32
N GLN A 231 10.74 -14.33 5.35
CA GLN A 231 10.64 -15.79 5.28
C GLN A 231 9.43 -16.26 6.09
N LEU A 232 8.80 -17.31 5.60
CA LEU A 232 7.72 -17.98 6.31
C LEU A 232 8.29 -19.14 7.13
N ASP A 233 7.76 -19.32 8.33
CA ASP A 233 7.96 -20.50 9.17
C ASP A 233 6.60 -21.05 9.62
N LYS A 234 6.62 -22.14 10.41
CA LYS A 234 5.39 -22.78 10.91
C LYS A 234 4.56 -21.86 11.83
N ASP A 235 5.22 -20.96 12.54
CA ASP A 235 4.63 -20.09 13.55
C ASP A 235 4.28 -18.68 13.00
N THR A 236 4.58 -18.43 11.71
CA THR A 236 4.26 -17.16 11.06
C THR A 236 2.76 -16.88 11.11
N HIS A 237 2.39 -15.73 11.67
CA HIS A 237 0.99 -15.32 11.84
C HIS A 237 0.25 -15.29 10.49
N PRO A 238 -1.01 -15.74 10.39
CA PRO A 238 -1.77 -15.79 9.14
C PRO A 238 -1.80 -14.46 8.36
N ILE A 239 -1.94 -13.33 9.04
CA ILE A 239 -1.90 -11.99 8.42
C ILE A 239 -0.54 -11.71 7.78
N GLN A 240 0.58 -12.12 8.39
CA GLN A 240 1.91 -11.98 7.80
C GLN A 240 2.09 -12.90 6.58
N ARG A 241 1.44 -14.10 6.57
CA ARG A 241 1.42 -14.98 5.40
C ARG A 241 0.67 -14.33 4.24
N GLU A 242 -0.47 -13.68 4.50
CA GLU A 242 -1.26 -12.96 3.51
C GLU A 242 -0.44 -11.81 2.89
N PHE A 243 0.27 -11.01 3.69
CA PHE A 243 1.17 -9.97 3.20
C PHE A 243 2.39 -10.53 2.46
N TYR A 244 2.99 -11.62 2.96
CA TYR A 244 4.11 -12.28 2.30
C TYR A 244 3.74 -12.74 0.89
N ASP A 245 2.58 -13.37 0.72
CA ASP A 245 2.08 -13.87 -0.57
C ASP A 245 2.00 -12.76 -1.63
N PHE A 246 1.72 -11.53 -1.23
CA PHE A 246 1.73 -10.38 -2.13
C PHE A 246 3.13 -9.75 -2.24
N TYR A 247 3.73 -9.31 -1.13
CA TYR A 247 4.92 -8.47 -1.15
C TYR A 247 6.25 -9.21 -1.37
N ARG A 248 6.29 -10.54 -1.20
CA ARG A 248 7.51 -11.35 -1.26
C ARG A 248 7.45 -12.45 -2.31
N THR A 249 6.49 -12.37 -3.23
CA THR A 249 6.34 -13.28 -4.36
C THR A 249 6.14 -12.47 -5.64
N PRO A 250 6.35 -13.06 -6.83
CA PRO A 250 6.12 -12.39 -8.11
C PRO A 250 4.70 -11.81 -8.27
N ARG A 251 3.76 -12.16 -7.39
CA ARG A 251 2.39 -11.60 -7.38
C ARG A 251 2.39 -10.08 -7.26
N GLY A 252 3.22 -9.49 -6.39
CA GLY A 252 3.28 -8.05 -6.15
C GLY A 252 4.63 -7.56 -5.65
N GLU A 253 5.69 -8.42 -5.65
CA GLU A 253 7.03 -8.00 -5.24
C GLU A 253 7.56 -6.90 -6.16
N TYR A 254 7.98 -5.80 -5.55
CA TYR A 254 8.59 -4.69 -6.26
C TYR A 254 9.56 -3.95 -5.34
N THR A 255 10.75 -3.67 -5.85
CA THR A 255 11.78 -2.90 -5.14
C THR A 255 12.10 -1.64 -5.95
N PRO A 256 11.72 -0.44 -5.47
CA PRO A 256 12.07 0.80 -6.15
C PRO A 256 13.59 1.03 -6.11
N ALA A 257 14.12 1.76 -7.10
CA ALA A 257 15.56 2.04 -7.21
C ALA A 257 16.13 2.78 -5.99
N SER A 258 15.27 3.49 -5.24
CA SER A 258 15.64 4.22 -4.01
C SER A 258 15.69 3.35 -2.75
N SER A 259 15.44 2.04 -2.85
CA SER A 259 15.35 1.12 -1.73
C SER A 259 16.13 -0.18 -2.00
N SER A 260 16.05 -1.11 -1.07
CA SER A 260 16.55 -2.48 -1.22
C SER A 260 15.45 -3.50 -0.86
N PRO A 261 15.53 -4.75 -1.33
CA PRO A 261 14.53 -5.76 -0.99
C PRO A 261 14.32 -5.94 0.51
N GLN A 262 15.36 -5.73 1.32
CA GLN A 262 15.30 -5.85 2.78
C GLN A 262 14.52 -4.72 3.44
N LEU A 263 14.40 -3.55 2.78
CA LEU A 263 13.75 -2.37 3.32
C LEU A 263 12.34 -2.14 2.76
N THR A 264 11.93 -2.86 1.71
CA THR A 264 10.56 -2.76 1.21
C THR A 264 9.56 -3.12 2.29
N THR A 265 8.50 -2.33 2.44
CA THR A 265 7.45 -2.43 3.47
C THR A 265 7.86 -2.09 4.92
N HIS A 266 9.12 -1.70 5.17
CA HIS A 266 9.62 -1.42 6.52
C HIS A 266 9.72 0.10 6.77
N PRO A 267 8.83 0.71 7.58
CA PRO A 267 9.00 2.08 8.04
C PRO A 267 10.18 2.22 9.02
N THR A 268 10.74 3.41 9.13
CA THR A 268 11.72 3.68 10.19
C THR A 268 11.05 3.60 11.57
N LEU A 269 11.73 3.00 12.53
CA LEU A 269 11.20 2.78 13.89
C LEU A 269 10.78 4.10 14.54
N THR A 270 11.64 5.10 14.45
CA THR A 270 11.44 6.40 15.09
C THR A 270 10.28 7.21 14.50
N SER A 271 9.97 7.03 13.22
CA SER A 271 8.85 7.72 12.60
C SER A 271 7.54 6.95 12.69
N ASN A 272 7.56 5.62 12.75
CA ASN A 272 6.34 4.80 12.75
C ASN A 272 5.41 5.14 13.92
N ILE A 273 5.96 5.53 15.09
CA ILE A 273 5.15 5.93 16.25
C ILE A 273 4.30 7.18 15.99
N LYS A 274 4.57 7.97 14.95
CA LYS A 274 3.73 9.13 14.58
C LYS A 274 2.31 8.69 14.24
N PHE A 275 2.11 7.45 13.75
CA PHE A 275 0.78 6.91 13.58
C PHE A 275 -0.02 6.87 14.88
N MET A 276 0.62 6.70 16.05
CA MET A 276 -0.09 6.71 17.33
C MET A 276 -0.76 8.05 17.64
N ASN A 277 -0.32 9.15 17.00
CA ASN A 277 -0.91 10.48 17.10
C ASN A 277 -1.77 10.85 15.88
N PHE A 278 -2.14 9.88 15.06
CA PHE A 278 -2.97 10.07 13.87
C PHE A 278 -4.39 9.56 14.13
N TYR A 279 -5.38 10.44 13.95
CA TYR A 279 -6.80 10.18 14.22
C TYR A 279 -7.65 10.50 12.97
N PRO A 280 -7.54 9.68 11.90
CA PRO A 280 -8.16 10.01 10.60
C PRO A 280 -9.68 10.07 10.66
N PHE A 281 -10.33 9.34 11.56
CA PHE A 281 -11.79 9.28 11.64
C PHE A 281 -12.42 10.33 12.56
N ASN A 282 -11.61 11.09 13.33
CA ASN A 282 -12.14 12.24 14.04
C ASN A 282 -12.69 13.25 13.02
N ASP A 283 -13.91 13.72 13.25
CA ASP A 283 -14.62 14.69 12.39
C ASP A 283 -14.83 14.20 10.93
N ILE A 284 -14.86 12.88 10.69
CA ILE A 284 -15.10 12.30 9.35
C ILE A 284 -16.45 12.72 8.77
N GLU A 285 -17.45 12.98 9.62
CA GLU A 285 -18.79 13.47 9.25
C GLU A 285 -18.73 14.84 8.55
N THR A 286 -17.67 15.63 8.75
CA THR A 286 -17.50 16.94 8.09
C THR A 286 -17.24 16.82 6.58
N ILE A 287 -16.92 15.63 6.09
CA ILE A 287 -16.81 15.36 4.65
C ILE A 287 -18.16 15.49 3.96
N SER A 288 -19.27 15.18 4.66
CA SER A 288 -20.63 15.36 4.13
C SER A 288 -20.84 16.82 3.65
N PRO A 289 -21.58 17.03 2.52
CA PRO A 289 -22.37 16.08 1.76
C PRO A 289 -21.61 15.38 0.62
N ARG A 290 -20.28 15.34 0.62
CA ARG A 290 -19.50 14.63 -0.40
C ARG A 290 -19.61 13.11 -0.17
N PRO A 291 -19.92 12.31 -1.22
CA PRO A 291 -20.21 10.90 -1.07
C PRO A 291 -18.96 10.10 -0.69
N MET A 292 -19.15 9.09 0.15
CA MET A 292 -18.10 8.17 0.58
C MET A 292 -18.51 6.71 0.32
N LEU A 293 -17.58 5.93 -0.28
CA LEU A 293 -17.73 4.50 -0.50
C LEU A 293 -16.63 3.73 0.25
N PHE A 294 -17.04 2.81 1.12
CA PHE A 294 -16.14 1.93 1.86
C PHE A 294 -16.27 0.51 1.33
N ILE A 295 -15.21 -0.05 0.74
CA ILE A 295 -15.17 -1.42 0.21
C ILE A 295 -14.26 -2.25 1.11
N THR A 296 -14.73 -3.42 1.54
CA THR A 296 -13.93 -4.37 2.32
C THR A 296 -14.31 -5.80 2.00
N GLY A 297 -13.39 -6.73 2.16
CA GLY A 297 -13.70 -8.16 2.11
C GLY A 297 -14.45 -8.61 3.37
N ASP A 298 -15.42 -9.51 3.23
CA ASP A 298 -16.14 -10.05 4.39
C ASP A 298 -15.26 -10.95 5.29
N LYS A 299 -14.10 -11.41 4.74
CA LYS A 299 -13.05 -12.15 5.44
C LYS A 299 -11.84 -11.30 5.80
N ALA A 300 -11.82 -10.02 5.44
CA ALA A 300 -10.69 -9.17 5.69
C ALA A 300 -10.48 -8.96 7.21
N HIS A 301 -9.25 -9.16 7.66
CA HIS A 301 -8.85 -8.92 9.06
C HIS A 301 -8.96 -7.43 9.44
N SER A 302 -8.99 -6.53 8.43
CA SER A 302 -9.09 -5.08 8.61
C SER A 302 -10.52 -4.53 8.47
N LYS A 303 -11.54 -5.39 8.28
CA LYS A 303 -12.91 -4.91 7.98
C LYS A 303 -13.48 -4.00 9.06
N GLU A 304 -13.07 -4.18 10.32
CA GLU A 304 -13.48 -3.34 11.45
C GLU A 304 -13.28 -1.84 11.17
N PHE A 305 -12.21 -1.47 10.45
CA PHE A 305 -11.92 -0.07 10.16
C PHE A 305 -12.85 0.53 9.10
N SER A 306 -13.26 -0.25 8.10
CA SER A 306 -14.27 0.19 7.13
C SER A 306 -15.65 0.31 7.79
N GLU A 307 -16.00 -0.62 8.67
CA GLU A 307 -17.25 -0.59 9.44
C GLU A 307 -17.30 0.62 10.40
N GLU A 308 -16.19 0.91 11.09
CA GLU A 308 -16.08 2.07 11.98
C GLU A 308 -16.20 3.39 11.20
N ALA A 309 -15.45 3.53 10.10
CA ALA A 309 -15.51 4.72 9.27
C ALA A 309 -16.91 4.95 8.70
N TYR A 310 -17.55 3.90 8.19
CA TYR A 310 -18.94 3.98 7.72
C TYR A 310 -19.90 4.44 8.84
N ARG A 311 -19.76 3.89 10.04
CA ARG A 311 -20.60 4.27 11.18
C ARG A 311 -20.45 5.75 11.54
N LEU A 312 -19.22 6.29 11.47
CA LEU A 312 -18.90 7.67 11.86
C LEU A 312 -19.15 8.70 10.75
N ALA A 313 -19.02 8.32 9.49
CA ALA A 313 -19.17 9.23 8.35
C ALA A 313 -20.60 9.80 8.26
N GLY A 314 -20.71 11.03 7.74
CA GLY A 314 -21.99 11.65 7.38
C GLY A 314 -22.52 11.11 6.03
N GLU A 315 -23.80 11.41 5.74
CA GLU A 315 -24.42 11.02 4.45
C GLU A 315 -23.99 11.97 3.31
N PRO A 316 -23.98 11.50 2.05
CA PRO A 316 -24.27 10.13 1.59
C PRO A 316 -23.05 9.21 1.76
N LYS A 317 -23.28 7.99 2.19
CA LYS A 317 -22.23 6.97 2.39
C LYS A 317 -22.72 5.58 2.05
N GLU A 318 -21.79 4.71 1.66
CA GLU A 318 -22.07 3.30 1.37
C GLU A 318 -20.97 2.39 1.91
N LEU A 319 -21.35 1.23 2.45
CA LEU A 319 -20.43 0.15 2.82
C LEU A 319 -20.72 -1.06 1.93
N TYR A 320 -19.69 -1.55 1.23
CA TYR A 320 -19.78 -2.66 0.31
C TYR A 320 -18.87 -3.81 0.74
N TYR A 321 -19.44 -4.99 0.94
CA TYR A 321 -18.68 -6.21 1.27
C TYR A 321 -18.43 -7.06 0.03
N VAL A 322 -17.16 -7.39 -0.22
CA VAL A 322 -16.77 -8.38 -1.23
C VAL A 322 -16.78 -9.75 -0.60
N LYS A 323 -17.71 -10.59 -1.05
CA LYS A 323 -17.92 -11.93 -0.50
C LYS A 323 -16.69 -12.82 -0.73
N GLY A 324 -16.21 -13.45 0.34
CA GLY A 324 -15.09 -14.39 0.33
C GLY A 324 -13.70 -13.75 0.30
N ALA A 325 -13.60 -12.44 0.09
CA ALA A 325 -12.32 -11.75 0.00
C ALA A 325 -11.69 -11.49 1.37
N GLY A 326 -10.38 -11.73 1.49
CA GLY A 326 -9.50 -11.25 2.54
C GLY A 326 -9.04 -9.81 2.30
N HIS A 327 -8.10 -9.34 3.12
CA HIS A 327 -7.58 -7.97 3.01
C HIS A 327 -6.75 -7.77 1.74
N VAL A 328 -5.77 -8.63 1.49
CA VAL A 328 -4.82 -8.53 0.39
C VAL A 328 -5.40 -9.06 -0.93
N ASP A 329 -6.51 -9.79 -0.88
CA ASP A 329 -7.22 -10.20 -2.09
C ASP A 329 -7.70 -9.00 -2.92
N LEU A 330 -8.06 -7.90 -2.26
CA LEU A 330 -8.49 -6.67 -2.94
C LEU A 330 -7.32 -5.77 -3.36
N TYR A 331 -6.07 -6.24 -3.30
CA TYR A 331 -4.93 -5.51 -3.86
C TYR A 331 -4.79 -5.72 -5.37
N ASP A 332 -5.00 -6.96 -5.84
CA ASP A 332 -4.67 -7.35 -7.21
C ASP A 332 -5.53 -8.48 -7.80
N ARG A 333 -6.40 -9.15 -7.01
CA ARG A 333 -7.26 -10.21 -7.54
C ARG A 333 -8.42 -9.61 -8.31
N THR A 334 -8.19 -9.39 -9.61
CA THR A 334 -9.07 -8.61 -10.49
C THR A 334 -10.49 -9.18 -10.60
N ALA A 335 -10.68 -10.47 -10.38
CA ALA A 335 -12.01 -11.10 -10.37
C ALA A 335 -12.79 -10.88 -9.05
N LEU A 336 -12.13 -10.44 -7.97
CA LEU A 336 -12.78 -10.12 -6.69
C LEU A 336 -13.00 -8.62 -6.51
N ILE A 337 -12.11 -7.78 -7.05
CA ILE A 337 -12.24 -6.33 -6.95
C ILE A 337 -13.51 -5.87 -7.66
N PRO A 338 -14.42 -5.15 -6.97
CA PRO A 338 -15.73 -4.80 -7.53
C PRO A 338 -15.63 -3.56 -8.45
N TRP A 339 -15.03 -3.74 -9.63
CA TRP A 339 -14.80 -2.67 -10.62
C TRP A 339 -16.08 -1.95 -11.02
N ASP A 340 -17.18 -2.69 -11.24
CA ASP A 340 -18.48 -2.12 -11.60
C ASP A 340 -19.00 -1.19 -10.49
N LYS A 341 -18.80 -1.56 -9.21
CA LYS A 341 -19.21 -0.73 -8.07
C LYS A 341 -18.40 0.56 -7.97
N LEU A 342 -17.09 0.48 -8.18
CA LEU A 342 -16.23 1.67 -8.22
C LEU A 342 -16.59 2.58 -9.39
N THR A 343 -16.80 1.99 -10.58
CA THR A 343 -17.19 2.72 -11.80
C THR A 343 -18.54 3.42 -11.60
N GLU A 344 -19.55 2.70 -11.09
CA GLU A 344 -20.86 3.26 -10.78
C GLU A 344 -20.76 4.43 -9.81
N PHE A 345 -20.01 4.26 -8.71
CA PHE A 345 -19.83 5.28 -7.70
C PHE A 345 -19.23 6.55 -8.29
N PHE A 346 -18.07 6.47 -8.92
CA PHE A 346 -17.40 7.64 -9.48
C PHE A 346 -18.16 8.26 -10.65
N SER A 347 -18.81 7.47 -11.51
CA SER A 347 -19.61 8.00 -12.63
C SER A 347 -20.86 8.77 -12.18
N LYS A 348 -21.42 8.44 -11.00
CA LYS A 348 -22.58 9.14 -10.44
C LYS A 348 -22.20 10.39 -9.64
N THR A 349 -20.98 10.47 -9.17
CA THR A 349 -20.56 11.46 -8.17
C THR A 349 -19.56 12.48 -8.71
N LEU A 350 -18.94 12.21 -9.84
CA LEU A 350 -18.05 13.08 -10.61
C LEU A 350 -18.65 13.44 -11.96
#